data_cb9de8da52f62d0251f309a5dfa20c90
#
_entry.id   cb9de8da52f62d0251f309a5dfa20c90
#
_cell.length_a   1.000
_cell.length_b   1.000
_cell.length_c   1.000
_cell.angle_alpha   90.00
_cell.angle_beta   90.00
_cell.angle_gamma   90.00
#
_symmetry.space_group_name_H-M   'P 1'
#
loop_
_entity.id
_entity.type
_entity.pdbx_description
1 polymer ?
#
loop_
_entity_poly.entity_id
_entity_poly.type
_entity_poly.pdbx_seq_one_letter_code
_entity_poly.pdbx_strand_id
1 'polypeptide(L)'
;MRKVLKSLLLPLLLLLSLCTTGQLRLPRLVSDGMILQRGADVKIWGWDTPNQAINIDFRDVTYLAKTTPEGTWEIKLPSLEAGGPYQMTISGSEVITLEDILIGDVWICSGQSNMELTMQRASPIYAKEIATAENPLIRQFNVSTRYDFKKPQSDFEKGEWVKATPETVMSFSAVAYFFGRA
;
A
#
# COMPACT_ATOMS: atom_id res chain seq x y z
N MET A 1 33.90 5.84 48.98
CA MET A 1 33.74 6.54 47.69
C MET A 1 33.39 5.61 46.48
N ARG A 2 33.90 4.37 46.37
CA ARG A 2 33.60 3.46 45.20
C ARG A 2 32.16 2.93 45.11
N LYS A 3 31.40 2.82 46.22
CA LYS A 3 30.02 2.30 46.22
C LYS A 3 28.96 3.33 45.74
N VAL A 4 29.21 4.61 45.96
CA VAL A 4 28.27 5.69 45.57
C VAL A 4 28.33 5.92 44.07
N LEU A 5 29.48 5.76 43.43
CA LEU A 5 29.68 5.94 41.99
C LEU A 5 28.94 4.87 41.16
N LYS A 6 28.86 3.62 41.67
CA LYS A 6 28.12 2.54 40.98
C LYS A 6 26.57 2.73 41.04
N SER A 7 26.08 3.41 42.10
CA SER A 7 24.67 3.65 42.31
C SER A 7 24.13 4.80 41.43
N LEU A 8 25.00 5.71 40.97
CA LEU A 8 24.60 6.82 40.05
C LEU A 8 24.64 6.42 38.56
N LEU A 9 25.42 5.41 38.19
CA LEU A 9 25.51 4.94 36.80
C LEU A 9 24.27 4.15 36.35
N LEU A 10 23.56 3.48 37.26
CA LEU A 10 22.39 2.67 36.95
C LEU A 10 21.18 3.52 36.54
N PRO A 11 20.79 4.62 37.24
CA PRO A 11 19.71 5.48 36.77
C PRO A 11 20.05 6.28 35.51
N LEU A 12 21.31 6.55 35.22
CA LEU A 12 21.73 7.23 34.00
C LEU A 12 21.57 6.33 32.76
N LEU A 13 21.77 5.01 32.92
CA LEU A 13 21.51 4.05 31.84
C LEU A 13 20.00 3.87 31.54
N LEU A 14 19.13 4.05 32.54
CA LEU A 14 17.68 3.98 32.35
C LEU A 14 17.11 5.21 31.65
N LEU A 15 17.81 6.34 31.66
CA LEU A 15 17.43 7.57 30.95
C LEU A 15 17.83 7.57 29.46
N LEU A 16 18.61 6.59 29.00
CA LEU A 16 18.82 6.30 27.57
C LEU A 16 17.58 5.55 26.99
N SER A 17 16.41 5.95 27.42
CA SER A 17 15.14 5.40 26.97
C SER A 17 14.90 5.78 25.50
N LEU A 18 15.06 4.79 24.63
CA LEU A 18 14.11 4.45 23.57
C LEU A 18 13.44 5.66 22.88
N CYS A 19 14.23 6.52 22.25
CA CYS A 19 13.74 7.18 21.07
C CYS A 19 13.56 6.07 20.00
N THR A 20 12.44 5.36 20.02
CA THR A 20 12.00 4.65 18.83
C THR A 20 11.68 5.74 17.79
N THR A 21 12.68 6.09 17.01
CA THR A 21 12.45 6.89 15.81
C THR A 21 11.54 6.05 14.93
N GLY A 22 10.27 6.43 14.85
CA GLY A 22 9.37 5.86 13.86
C GLY A 22 9.98 6.14 12.49
N GLN A 23 10.07 5.14 11.65
CA GLN A 23 10.48 5.26 10.25
C GLN A 23 9.25 5.53 9.40
N LEU A 24 9.37 6.35 8.37
CA LEU A 24 8.29 6.55 7.41
C LEU A 24 7.91 5.20 6.80
N ARG A 25 6.65 4.81 6.96
CA ARG A 25 6.11 3.54 6.49
C ARG A 25 4.75 3.77 5.83
N LEU A 26 4.56 3.08 4.72
CA LEU A 26 3.31 3.09 3.96
C LEU A 26 2.58 1.75 4.11
N PRO A 27 1.25 1.72 4.02
CA PRO A 27 0.51 0.48 3.94
C PRO A 27 0.77 -0.22 2.60
N ARG A 28 0.60 -1.53 2.56
CA ARG A 28 0.82 -2.34 1.34
C ARG A 28 0.06 -1.85 0.12
N LEU A 29 -1.14 -1.31 0.31
CA LEU A 29 -1.94 -0.73 -0.77
C LEU A 29 -1.32 0.52 -1.39
N VAL A 30 -0.54 1.29 -0.62
CA VAL A 30 0.15 2.49 -1.07
C VAL A 30 1.57 2.11 -1.45
N SER A 31 1.76 1.62 -2.66
CA SER A 31 3.02 1.10 -3.17
C SER A 31 3.12 1.28 -4.68
N ASP A 32 4.27 0.95 -5.25
CA ASP A 32 4.49 0.96 -6.69
C ASP A 32 3.40 0.20 -7.43
N GLY A 33 3.05 0.71 -8.59
CA GLY A 33 2.02 0.11 -9.43
C GLY A 33 0.58 0.31 -8.94
N MET A 34 0.33 1.03 -7.85
CA MET A 34 -1.04 1.24 -7.34
C MET A 34 -1.95 1.94 -8.33
N ILE A 35 -3.25 1.68 -8.20
CA ILE A 35 -4.30 2.42 -8.90
C ILE A 35 -5.07 3.26 -7.88
N LEU A 36 -5.16 4.57 -8.11
CA LEU A 36 -5.98 5.49 -7.35
C LEU A 36 -7.35 5.61 -8.01
N GLN A 37 -8.43 5.59 -7.21
CA GLN A 37 -9.79 5.73 -7.72
C GLN A 37 -9.98 7.08 -8.39
N ARG A 38 -10.44 7.08 -9.65
CA ARG A 38 -10.84 8.30 -10.37
C ARG A 38 -12.19 8.82 -9.87
N GLY A 39 -12.45 10.10 -10.08
CA GLY A 39 -13.77 10.71 -9.84
C GLY A 39 -14.19 10.77 -8.37
N ALA A 40 -13.28 10.50 -7.43
CA ALA A 40 -13.53 10.56 -5.99
C ALA A 40 -12.29 11.07 -5.25
N ASP A 41 -12.51 11.58 -4.04
CA ASP A 41 -11.39 11.89 -3.15
C ASP A 41 -10.69 10.60 -2.70
N VAL A 42 -9.37 10.57 -2.77
CA VAL A 42 -8.56 9.41 -2.41
C VAL A 42 -7.74 9.69 -1.16
N LYS A 43 -7.84 8.79 -0.18
CA LYS A 43 -7.03 8.86 1.03
C LYS A 43 -5.70 8.14 0.82
N ILE A 44 -4.59 8.84 1.11
CA ILE A 44 -3.24 8.30 1.27
C ILE A 44 -2.88 8.42 2.74
N TRP A 45 -2.32 7.36 3.32
CA TRP A 45 -2.01 7.32 4.76
C TRP A 45 -0.78 6.48 5.05
N GLY A 46 -0.26 6.64 6.24
CA GLY A 46 0.90 5.88 6.70
C GLY A 46 1.26 6.18 8.14
N TRP A 47 2.49 5.85 8.47
CA TRP A 47 3.07 6.02 9.81
C TRP A 47 4.42 6.69 9.70
N ASP A 48 4.79 7.46 10.71
CA ASP A 48 6.11 8.07 10.87
C ASP A 48 6.31 8.46 12.33
N THR A 49 7.44 9.08 12.64
CA THR A 49 7.72 9.67 13.96
C THR A 49 6.58 10.63 14.38
N PRO A 50 6.14 10.58 15.64
CA PRO A 50 5.15 11.53 16.16
C PRO A 50 5.50 12.99 15.89
N ASN A 51 4.49 13.78 15.52
CA ASN A 51 4.62 15.21 15.18
C ASN A 51 5.53 15.54 13.98
N GLN A 52 5.91 14.55 13.17
CA GLN A 52 6.65 14.73 11.93
C GLN A 52 5.80 15.44 10.87
N ALA A 53 6.37 16.40 10.15
CA ALA A 53 5.76 16.96 8.94
C ALA A 53 5.86 15.94 7.81
N ILE A 54 4.76 15.76 7.07
CA ILE A 54 4.67 14.90 5.90
C ILE A 54 4.31 15.74 4.68
N ASN A 55 5.08 15.61 3.62
CA ASN A 55 4.82 16.23 2.34
C ASN A 55 4.58 15.12 1.30
N ILE A 56 3.55 15.27 0.48
CA ILE A 56 3.32 14.42 -0.70
C ILE A 56 3.37 15.29 -1.94
N ASP A 57 4.35 15.06 -2.80
CA ASP A 57 4.44 15.66 -4.11
C ASP A 57 3.81 14.72 -5.14
N PHE A 58 2.71 15.15 -5.75
CA PHE A 58 1.98 14.37 -6.73
C PHE A 58 1.35 15.28 -7.79
N ARG A 59 1.66 15.04 -9.07
CA ARG A 59 1.13 15.79 -10.22
C ARG A 59 1.25 17.32 -10.05
N ASP A 60 2.46 17.81 -9.80
CA ASP A 60 2.80 19.23 -9.62
C ASP A 60 2.10 19.92 -8.44
N VAL A 61 1.50 19.16 -7.52
CA VAL A 61 0.87 19.65 -6.30
C VAL A 61 1.54 19.02 -5.09
N THR A 62 1.88 19.86 -4.10
CA THR A 62 2.36 19.42 -2.79
C THR A 62 1.21 19.43 -1.78
N TYR A 63 0.95 18.27 -1.18
CA TYR A 63 -0.01 18.10 -0.09
C TYR A 63 0.73 17.98 1.23
N LEU A 64 0.20 18.60 2.28
CA LEU A 64 0.85 18.70 3.58
C LEU A 64 0.01 18.01 4.65
N ALA A 65 0.66 17.24 5.52
CA ALA A 65 0.08 16.72 6.74
C ALA A 65 1.10 16.74 7.88
N LYS A 66 0.66 16.33 9.05
CA LYS A 66 1.49 16.11 10.22
C LYS A 66 1.05 14.83 10.90
N THR A 67 1.99 14.02 11.35
CA THR A 67 1.66 12.82 12.12
C THR A 67 1.01 13.19 13.45
N THR A 68 0.08 12.35 13.87
CA THR A 68 -0.53 12.40 15.21
C THR A 68 0.50 12.02 16.28
N PRO A 69 0.18 12.20 17.58
CA PRO A 69 1.01 11.69 18.67
C PRO A 69 1.24 10.16 18.62
N GLU A 70 0.34 9.42 17.99
CA GLU A 70 0.44 7.97 17.76
C GLU A 70 1.28 7.61 16.53
N GLY A 71 1.81 8.63 15.82
CA GLY A 71 2.64 8.45 14.64
C GLY A 71 1.88 8.07 13.38
N THR A 72 0.58 8.32 13.30
CA THR A 72 -0.23 8.10 12.08
C THR A 72 -0.42 9.42 11.32
N TRP A 73 -0.53 9.34 10.00
CA TRP A 73 -0.89 10.48 9.17
C TRP A 73 -1.83 10.06 8.04
N GLU A 74 -2.60 11.00 7.55
CA GLU A 74 -3.41 10.83 6.34
C GLU A 74 -3.50 12.15 5.57
N ILE A 75 -3.58 12.02 4.25
CA ILE A 75 -3.82 13.10 3.29
C ILE A 75 -4.95 12.68 2.37
N LYS A 76 -5.83 13.60 2.06
CA LYS A 76 -6.88 13.41 1.08
C LYS A 76 -6.49 14.12 -0.22
N LEU A 77 -6.26 13.35 -1.27
CA LEU A 77 -6.13 13.86 -2.63
C LEU A 77 -7.53 14.18 -3.17
N PRO A 78 -7.72 15.31 -3.84
CA PRO A 78 -9.01 15.62 -4.46
C PRO A 78 -9.31 14.65 -5.61
N SER A 79 -10.54 14.65 -6.07
CA SER A 79 -10.95 13.90 -7.26
C SER A 79 -10.04 14.18 -8.45
N LEU A 80 -9.58 13.12 -9.09
CA LEU A 80 -8.65 13.15 -10.21
C LEU A 80 -9.24 12.43 -11.42
N GLU A 81 -8.88 12.90 -12.61
CA GLU A 81 -9.22 12.26 -13.87
C GLU A 81 -8.29 11.05 -14.14
N ALA A 82 -8.82 10.06 -14.88
CA ALA A 82 -8.06 8.89 -15.28
C ALA A 82 -6.78 9.27 -16.04
N GLY A 83 -5.71 8.53 -15.79
CA GLY A 83 -4.42 8.77 -16.45
C GLY A 83 -3.25 8.08 -15.75
N GLY A 84 -2.04 8.38 -16.21
CA GLY A 84 -0.79 7.82 -15.73
C GLY A 84 0.03 7.18 -16.86
N PRO A 85 1.16 6.55 -16.53
CA PRO A 85 1.70 6.39 -15.17
C PRO A 85 2.24 7.69 -14.57
N TYR A 86 2.10 7.83 -13.27
CA TYR A 86 2.60 8.96 -12.49
C TYR A 86 3.59 8.48 -11.42
N GLN A 87 4.32 9.42 -10.86
CA GLN A 87 5.20 9.25 -9.72
C GLN A 87 4.64 10.06 -8.54
N MET A 88 4.84 9.57 -7.31
CA MET A 88 4.50 10.24 -6.06
C MET A 88 5.70 10.19 -5.12
N THR A 89 6.11 11.34 -4.59
CA THR A 89 7.16 11.40 -3.57
C THR A 89 6.55 11.75 -2.22
N ILE A 90 6.82 10.94 -1.21
CA ILE A 90 6.36 11.12 0.16
C ILE A 90 7.59 11.38 1.03
N SER A 91 7.64 12.55 1.65
CA SER A 91 8.76 13.01 2.47
C SER A 91 8.31 13.20 3.91
N GLY A 92 9.00 12.54 4.83
CA GLY A 92 8.83 12.60 6.27
C GLY A 92 10.17 12.49 6.99
N SER A 93 10.31 11.53 7.91
CA SER A 93 11.61 11.16 8.49
C SER A 93 12.57 10.58 7.44
N GLU A 94 12.01 10.03 6.37
CA GLU A 94 12.70 9.55 5.18
C GLU A 94 11.95 10.02 3.93
N VAL A 95 12.48 9.70 2.75
CA VAL A 95 11.83 9.97 1.46
C VAL A 95 11.54 8.64 0.79
N ILE A 96 10.27 8.44 0.42
CA ILE A 96 9.81 7.29 -0.37
C ILE A 96 9.27 7.82 -1.68
N THR A 97 9.74 7.29 -2.78
CA THR A 97 9.23 7.57 -4.12
C THR A 97 8.48 6.34 -4.62
N LEU A 98 7.21 6.54 -4.97
CA LEU A 98 6.36 5.52 -5.57
C LEU A 98 6.25 5.78 -7.06
N GLU A 99 6.40 4.72 -7.84
CA GLU A 99 6.41 4.80 -9.30
C GLU A 99 5.21 4.06 -9.91
N ASP A 100 4.97 4.35 -11.19
CA ASP A 100 4.01 3.62 -12.00
C ASP A 100 2.57 3.67 -11.45
N ILE A 101 2.17 4.82 -10.91
CA ILE A 101 0.83 5.04 -10.34
C ILE A 101 -0.16 5.34 -11.46
N LEU A 102 -1.27 4.64 -11.49
CA LEU A 102 -2.39 4.96 -12.37
C LEU A 102 -3.54 5.61 -11.58
N ILE A 103 -4.35 6.37 -12.29
CA ILE A 103 -5.66 6.84 -11.83
C ILE A 103 -6.69 6.18 -12.73
N GLY A 104 -7.62 5.42 -12.15
CA GLY A 104 -8.58 4.62 -12.88
C GLY A 104 -9.70 4.09 -12.00
N ASP A 105 -10.42 3.09 -12.47
CA ASP A 105 -11.47 2.43 -11.68
C ASP A 105 -10.87 1.35 -10.77
N VAL A 106 -11.23 1.39 -9.50
CA VAL A 106 -10.81 0.40 -8.50
C VAL A 106 -12.02 -0.38 -8.02
N TRP A 107 -11.98 -1.70 -8.18
CA TRP A 107 -13.05 -2.62 -7.81
C TRP A 107 -12.63 -3.56 -6.69
N ILE A 108 -13.52 -3.77 -5.72
CA ILE A 108 -13.33 -4.79 -4.70
C ILE A 108 -14.02 -6.07 -5.18
N CYS A 109 -13.22 -7.06 -5.56
CA CYS A 109 -13.67 -8.36 -6.01
C CYS A 109 -13.62 -9.33 -4.82
N SER A 110 -14.77 -9.60 -4.21
CA SER A 110 -14.91 -10.45 -3.02
C SER A 110 -15.95 -11.53 -3.25
N GLY A 111 -15.81 -12.66 -2.55
CA GLY A 111 -16.73 -13.78 -2.64
C GLY A 111 -16.18 -15.04 -2.00
N GLN A 112 -16.56 -16.18 -2.53
CA GLN A 112 -16.13 -17.51 -2.08
C GLN A 112 -15.29 -18.20 -3.16
N SER A 113 -15.35 -19.53 -3.23
CA SER A 113 -14.53 -20.40 -4.07
C SER A 113 -14.45 -20.00 -5.55
N ASN A 114 -15.52 -19.46 -6.13
CA ASN A 114 -15.48 -18.98 -7.51
C ASN A 114 -14.60 -17.72 -7.67
N MET A 115 -14.58 -16.85 -6.68
CA MET A 115 -13.69 -15.67 -6.69
C MET A 115 -12.22 -16.05 -6.47
N GLU A 116 -11.97 -17.14 -5.76
CA GLU A 116 -10.61 -17.69 -5.55
C GLU A 116 -10.11 -18.53 -6.73
N LEU A 117 -10.98 -18.85 -7.70
CA LEU A 117 -10.59 -19.60 -8.91
C LEU A 117 -9.58 -18.78 -9.72
N THR A 118 -8.33 -19.25 -9.76
CA THR A 118 -7.27 -18.55 -10.50
C THR A 118 -7.34 -18.85 -12.00
N MET A 119 -6.79 -17.94 -12.81
CA MET A 119 -6.62 -18.14 -14.26
C MET A 119 -5.79 -19.40 -14.55
N GLN A 120 -4.81 -19.74 -13.71
CA GLN A 120 -4.07 -20.99 -13.81
C GLN A 120 -4.98 -22.21 -13.77
N ARG A 121 -5.94 -22.26 -12.84
CA ARG A 121 -6.90 -23.37 -12.75
C ARG A 121 -7.91 -23.37 -13.89
N ALA A 122 -8.19 -22.21 -14.47
CA ALA A 122 -9.07 -22.02 -15.62
C ALA A 122 -8.33 -22.19 -16.97
N SER A 123 -7.01 -22.38 -16.97
CA SER A 123 -6.17 -22.43 -18.17
C SER A 123 -6.59 -23.47 -19.23
N PRO A 124 -7.14 -24.66 -18.89
CA PRO A 124 -7.59 -25.58 -19.91
C PRO A 124 -8.68 -25.03 -20.84
N ILE A 125 -9.45 -24.04 -20.35
CA ILE A 125 -10.54 -23.40 -21.12
C ILE A 125 -10.06 -22.08 -21.72
N TYR A 126 -9.20 -21.33 -21.03
CA TYR A 126 -8.83 -19.95 -21.35
C TYR A 126 -7.35 -19.78 -21.75
N ALA A 127 -6.74 -20.80 -22.35
CA ALA A 127 -5.33 -20.77 -22.75
C ALA A 127 -5.01 -19.60 -23.71
N LYS A 128 -5.93 -19.27 -24.62
CA LYS A 128 -5.76 -18.16 -25.57
C LYS A 128 -5.78 -16.81 -24.86
N GLU A 129 -6.72 -16.62 -23.95
CA GLU A 129 -6.87 -15.39 -23.16
C GLU A 129 -5.66 -15.15 -22.28
N ILE A 130 -5.11 -16.21 -21.70
CA ILE A 130 -3.86 -16.15 -20.91
C ILE A 130 -2.70 -15.73 -21.81
N ALA A 131 -2.52 -16.41 -22.95
CA ALA A 131 -1.41 -16.12 -23.87
C ALA A 131 -1.42 -14.67 -24.42
N THR A 132 -2.58 -14.02 -24.41
CA THR A 132 -2.76 -12.62 -24.89
C THR A 132 -3.05 -11.63 -23.77
N ALA A 133 -2.82 -12.00 -22.52
CA ALA A 133 -3.14 -11.18 -21.35
C ALA A 133 -2.12 -10.06 -21.10
N GLU A 134 -1.73 -9.34 -22.15
CA GLU A 134 -0.80 -8.21 -22.05
C GLU A 134 -1.58 -6.91 -21.94
N ASN A 135 -1.80 -6.43 -20.71
CA ASN A 135 -2.46 -5.15 -20.46
C ASN A 135 -1.91 -4.48 -19.20
N PRO A 136 -0.99 -3.51 -19.34
CA PRO A 136 -0.40 -2.82 -18.20
C PRO A 136 -1.37 -1.91 -17.44
N LEU A 137 -2.57 -1.66 -17.98
CA LEU A 137 -3.62 -0.87 -17.32
C LEU A 137 -4.50 -1.72 -16.39
N ILE A 138 -4.51 -3.05 -16.56
CA ILE A 138 -5.20 -3.98 -15.67
C ILE A 138 -4.20 -4.45 -14.62
N ARG A 139 -4.54 -4.22 -13.36
CA ARG A 139 -3.72 -4.63 -12.21
C ARG A 139 -4.58 -5.29 -11.15
N GLN A 140 -4.00 -6.22 -10.44
CA GLN A 140 -4.62 -6.86 -9.29
C GLN A 140 -3.76 -6.63 -8.06
N PHE A 141 -4.42 -6.32 -6.93
CA PHE A 141 -3.84 -6.44 -5.60
C PHE A 141 -4.53 -7.62 -4.91
N ASN A 142 -3.79 -8.70 -4.68
CA ASN A 142 -4.34 -9.89 -4.05
C ASN A 142 -4.22 -9.80 -2.53
N VAL A 143 -5.38 -9.77 -1.85
CA VAL A 143 -5.45 -9.79 -0.39
C VAL A 143 -5.41 -11.23 0.10
N SER A 144 -4.36 -11.59 0.84
CA SER A 144 -4.25 -12.92 1.44
C SER A 144 -5.35 -13.14 2.48
N THR A 145 -5.95 -14.33 2.46
CA THR A 145 -6.97 -14.72 3.44
C THR A 145 -6.38 -14.72 4.85
N ARG A 146 -7.08 -14.04 5.76
CA ARG A 146 -6.76 -14.00 7.18
C ARG A 146 -8.03 -14.13 8.02
N TYR A 147 -8.01 -15.02 8.97
CA TYR A 147 -9.11 -15.23 9.93
C TYR A 147 -8.78 -14.52 11.26
N ASP A 148 -9.18 -13.27 11.36
CA ASP A 148 -9.07 -12.50 12.62
C ASP A 148 -10.38 -11.74 12.86
N PHE A 149 -11.16 -12.22 13.82
CA PHE A 149 -12.46 -11.64 14.19
C PHE A 149 -12.37 -10.74 15.43
N LYS A 150 -11.17 -10.47 15.96
CA LYS A 150 -11.00 -9.72 17.22
C LYS A 150 -10.94 -8.22 17.01
N LYS A 151 -10.27 -7.78 15.95
CA LYS A 151 -10.07 -6.35 15.67
C LYS A 151 -9.81 -6.08 14.19
N PRO A 152 -10.14 -4.87 13.72
CA PRO A 152 -9.69 -4.40 12.41
C PRO A 152 -8.16 -4.43 12.33
N GLN A 153 -7.64 -4.74 11.15
CA GLN A 153 -6.20 -4.69 10.88
C GLN A 153 -5.84 -3.33 10.29
N SER A 154 -4.69 -2.80 10.66
CA SER A 154 -4.20 -1.51 10.16
C SER A 154 -3.55 -1.61 8.78
N ASP A 155 -3.13 -2.82 8.38
CA ASP A 155 -2.47 -3.10 7.11
C ASP A 155 -2.61 -4.58 6.74
N PHE A 156 -2.34 -4.91 5.48
CA PHE A 156 -2.22 -6.28 4.99
C PHE A 156 -0.83 -6.85 5.33
N GLU A 157 -0.78 -8.14 5.63
CA GLU A 157 0.51 -8.83 5.89
C GLU A 157 1.34 -8.95 4.63
N LYS A 158 0.66 -9.19 3.48
CA LYS A 158 1.25 -9.36 2.16
C LYS A 158 0.34 -8.73 1.12
N GLY A 159 0.89 -8.45 -0.03
CA GLY A 159 0.19 -7.92 -1.19
C GLY A 159 1.07 -6.95 -1.95
N GLU A 160 0.87 -6.92 -3.23
CA GLU A 160 1.50 -6.00 -4.18
C GLU A 160 0.57 -5.78 -5.37
N TRP A 161 0.73 -4.67 -6.05
CA TRP A 161 0.04 -4.40 -7.30
C TRP A 161 0.76 -5.10 -8.45
N VAL A 162 0.05 -5.99 -9.13
CA VAL A 162 0.60 -6.80 -10.23
C VAL A 162 -0.13 -6.47 -11.53
N LYS A 163 0.63 -6.13 -12.58
CA LYS A 163 0.11 -5.91 -13.93
C LYS A 163 -0.29 -7.23 -14.58
N ALA A 164 -1.29 -7.18 -15.44
CA ALA A 164 -1.67 -8.34 -16.24
C ALA A 164 -0.68 -8.56 -17.38
N THR A 165 0.07 -9.64 -17.29
CA THR A 165 0.89 -10.25 -18.36
C THR A 165 0.54 -11.72 -18.48
N PRO A 166 0.94 -12.44 -19.55
CA PRO A 166 0.71 -13.88 -19.64
C PRO A 166 1.21 -14.69 -18.44
N GLU A 167 2.31 -14.25 -17.83
CA GLU A 167 2.91 -14.91 -16.65
C GLU A 167 2.14 -14.57 -15.37
N THR A 168 1.89 -13.29 -15.14
CA THR A 168 1.32 -12.82 -13.88
C THR A 168 -0.17 -13.09 -13.76
N VAL A 169 -0.91 -13.04 -14.88
CA VAL A 169 -2.36 -13.30 -14.90
C VAL A 169 -2.71 -14.69 -14.38
N MET A 170 -1.79 -15.64 -14.44
CA MET A 170 -1.99 -16.99 -13.91
C MET A 170 -2.40 -17.01 -12.45
N SER A 171 -1.93 -16.05 -11.66
CA SER A 171 -2.27 -15.90 -10.23
C SER A 171 -3.54 -15.08 -9.98
N PHE A 172 -4.08 -14.40 -11.00
CA PHE A 172 -5.26 -13.56 -10.84
C PHE A 172 -6.52 -14.40 -10.64
N SER A 173 -7.49 -13.88 -9.89
CA SER A 173 -8.86 -14.40 -9.92
C SER A 173 -9.39 -14.33 -11.33
N ALA A 174 -9.86 -15.45 -11.88
CA ALA A 174 -10.39 -15.49 -13.24
C ALA A 174 -11.61 -14.57 -13.39
N VAL A 175 -12.52 -14.58 -12.40
CA VAL A 175 -13.71 -13.73 -12.40
C VAL A 175 -13.33 -12.25 -12.35
N ALA A 176 -12.41 -11.88 -11.44
CA ALA A 176 -11.96 -10.49 -11.33
C ALA A 176 -11.22 -10.01 -12.59
N TYR A 177 -10.38 -10.86 -13.18
CA TYR A 177 -9.67 -10.55 -14.42
C TYR A 177 -10.62 -10.30 -15.59
N PHE A 178 -11.57 -11.20 -15.82
CA PHE A 178 -12.53 -11.03 -16.92
C PHE A 178 -13.46 -9.83 -16.70
N PHE A 179 -13.85 -9.56 -15.47
CA PHE A 179 -14.62 -8.36 -15.13
C PHE A 179 -13.83 -7.06 -15.43
N GLY A 180 -12.58 -6.98 -14.97
CA GLY A 180 -11.75 -5.80 -15.19
C GLY A 180 -11.29 -5.60 -16.64
N ARG A 181 -11.40 -6.66 -17.47
CA ARG A 181 -11.07 -6.60 -18.90
C ARG A 181 -12.26 -6.13 -19.77
N ALA A 182 -13.50 -6.31 -19.30
CA ALA A 182 -14.72 -6.00 -20.03
C ALA A 182 -14.97 -4.50 -20.14
#